data_2097a694c0aa8100c2f02dd9b6a11844
#
_entry.id   2097a694c0aa8100c2f02dd9b6a11844
#
_cell.length_a   1.000
_cell.length_b   1.000
_cell.length_c   1.000
_cell.angle_alpha   90.00
_cell.angle_beta   90.00
_cell.angle_gamma   90.00
#
_symmetry.space_group_name_H-M   'P 1'
#
loop_
_entity.id
_entity.type
_entity.pdbx_description
1 polymer ?
#
loop_
_entity_poly.entity_id
_entity_poly.type
_entity_poly.pdbx_seq_one_letter_code
_entity_poly.pdbx_strand_id
1 'polypeptide(L)'
;FLRSLNLLEEPTDGEIIFNGVDIADMRVDINIHRRHMGMVFQHFNLFNNKTVLQNVMMAPAYLQCKDLKKAKNKNRMIRFKNIFRSKKEELIPIRTTKEQIKSETKKQALELLGRIGLEDKADVYPSTLSGGQKQRVAIIRSLAMNPDVILFDEPTSALDPEMVGEVLELMKKLAQEGMTMVVVTHEMGFAKEV
;
A
#
# COMPACT_ATOMS: atom_id res chain seq x y z
N PHE A 1 -18.13 -7.00 3.63
CA PHE A 1 -18.21 -5.54 3.40
C PHE A 1 -16.85 -4.93 3.01
N LEU A 2 -15.78 -5.02 3.85
CA LEU A 2 -14.48 -4.41 3.51
C LEU A 2 -13.88 -4.94 2.20
N ARG A 3 -14.04 -6.23 1.93
CA ARG A 3 -13.56 -6.85 0.69
C ARG A 3 -14.32 -6.38 -0.54
N SER A 4 -15.58 -5.98 -0.39
CA SER A 4 -16.34 -5.36 -1.47
C SER A 4 -15.89 -3.93 -1.71
N LEU A 5 -15.50 -3.16 -0.68
CA LEU A 5 -15.02 -1.79 -0.85
C LEU A 5 -13.78 -1.67 -1.76
N ASN A 6 -12.92 -2.69 -1.82
CA ASN A 6 -11.78 -2.71 -2.74
C ASN A 6 -11.96 -3.74 -3.87
N LEU A 7 -13.18 -4.25 -4.06
CA LEU A 7 -13.57 -5.22 -5.08
C LEU A 7 -12.75 -6.52 -5.07
N LEU A 8 -12.27 -6.97 -3.89
CA LEU A 8 -11.79 -8.34 -3.72
C LEU A 8 -12.96 -9.34 -3.77
N GLU A 9 -14.16 -8.88 -3.41
CA GLU A 9 -15.43 -9.56 -3.58
C GLU A 9 -16.37 -8.62 -4.32
N GLU A 10 -16.98 -9.09 -5.39
CA GLU A 10 -17.91 -8.28 -6.19
C GLU A 10 -19.19 -8.02 -5.38
N PRO A 11 -19.65 -6.76 -5.27
CA PRO A 11 -20.94 -6.46 -4.66
C PRO A 11 -22.08 -7.00 -5.54
N THR A 12 -23.16 -7.44 -4.91
CA THR A 12 -24.32 -7.95 -5.64
C THR A 12 -25.06 -6.83 -6.40
N ASP A 13 -25.06 -5.62 -5.82
CA ASP A 13 -25.71 -4.43 -6.39
C ASP A 13 -25.16 -3.17 -5.70
N GLY A 14 -25.36 -2.01 -6.30
CA GLY A 14 -24.97 -0.70 -5.78
C GLY A 14 -23.71 -0.12 -6.41
N GLU A 15 -23.36 1.06 -5.95
CA GLU A 15 -22.20 1.84 -6.41
C GLU A 15 -21.16 1.96 -5.30
N ILE A 16 -19.88 1.99 -5.67
CA ILE A 16 -18.77 2.27 -4.75
C ILE A 16 -18.02 3.48 -5.28
N ILE A 17 -18.31 4.65 -4.74
CA ILE A 17 -17.70 5.90 -5.17
C ILE A 17 -16.39 6.13 -4.40
N PHE A 18 -15.27 6.09 -5.10
CA PHE A 18 -13.95 6.42 -4.56
C PHE A 18 -13.30 7.53 -5.37
N ASN A 19 -12.94 8.64 -4.72
CA ASN A 19 -12.41 9.85 -5.36
C ASN A 19 -13.27 10.33 -6.56
N GLY A 20 -14.61 10.27 -6.41
CA GLY A 20 -15.57 10.69 -7.43
C GLY A 20 -15.76 9.72 -8.60
N VAL A 21 -15.20 8.51 -8.51
CA VAL A 21 -15.33 7.47 -9.54
C VAL A 21 -16.04 6.26 -8.95
N ASP A 22 -17.06 5.75 -9.63
CA ASP A 22 -17.66 4.46 -9.31
C ASP A 22 -16.70 3.34 -9.71
N ILE A 23 -16.02 2.76 -8.73
CA ILE A 23 -15.04 1.71 -8.96
C ILE A 23 -15.67 0.33 -9.18
N ALA A 24 -16.99 0.17 -8.93
CA ALA A 24 -17.73 -1.04 -9.24
C ALA A 24 -18.10 -1.14 -10.72
N ASP A 25 -18.02 -0.04 -11.49
CA ASP A 25 -18.22 -0.05 -12.93
C ASP A 25 -17.14 -0.88 -13.63
N MET A 26 -17.54 -1.94 -14.34
CA MET A 26 -16.63 -2.85 -15.06
C MET A 26 -15.73 -2.17 -16.11
N ARG A 27 -16.04 -0.92 -16.52
CA ARG A 27 -15.22 -0.11 -17.43
C ARG A 27 -14.04 0.54 -16.76
N VAL A 28 -14.00 0.56 -15.42
CA VAL A 28 -12.94 1.19 -14.61
C VAL A 28 -11.82 0.20 -14.35
N ASP A 29 -10.57 0.60 -14.59
CA ASP A 29 -9.41 -0.20 -14.16
C ASP A 29 -9.20 -0.04 -12.65
N ILE A 30 -9.78 -0.96 -11.88
CA ILE A 30 -9.70 -0.98 -10.42
C ILE A 30 -8.24 -0.96 -9.90
N ASN A 31 -7.28 -1.46 -10.67
CA ASN A 31 -5.88 -1.48 -10.21
C ASN A 31 -5.29 -0.07 -10.07
N ILE A 32 -5.84 0.92 -10.75
CA ILE A 32 -5.47 2.33 -10.58
C ILE A 32 -5.91 2.80 -9.18
N HIS A 33 -7.15 2.49 -8.80
CA HIS A 33 -7.75 2.90 -7.52
C HIS A 33 -7.18 2.12 -6.34
N ARG A 34 -6.92 0.81 -6.49
CA ARG A 34 -6.28 -0.01 -5.45
C ARG A 34 -4.88 0.46 -5.04
N ARG A 35 -4.20 1.25 -5.86
CA ARG A 35 -2.92 1.87 -5.45
C ARG A 35 -3.10 2.88 -4.32
N HIS A 36 -4.30 3.46 -4.22
CA HIS A 36 -4.70 4.48 -3.26
C HIS A 36 -5.49 3.90 -2.07
N MET A 37 -5.66 2.58 -2.04
CA MET A 37 -6.36 1.87 -0.97
C MET A 37 -5.40 0.87 -0.32
N GLY A 38 -5.05 1.09 0.94
CA GLY A 38 -4.37 0.10 1.76
C GLY A 38 -5.36 -0.95 2.27
N MET A 39 -4.92 -2.20 2.42
CA MET A 39 -5.71 -3.21 3.12
C MET A 39 -4.83 -4.00 4.07
N VAL A 40 -5.29 -4.12 5.30
CA VAL A 40 -4.68 -4.89 6.37
C VAL A 40 -5.67 -5.96 6.79
N PHE A 41 -5.27 -7.22 6.67
CA PHE A 41 -6.10 -8.38 6.95
C PHE A 41 -5.87 -8.89 8.37
N GLN A 42 -6.79 -9.71 8.85
CA GLN A 42 -6.68 -10.49 10.09
C GLN A 42 -5.38 -11.32 10.14
N HIS A 43 -5.06 -12.02 9.04
CA HIS A 43 -3.77 -12.66 8.87
C HIS A 43 -2.81 -11.68 8.20
N PHE A 44 -1.58 -11.63 8.67
CA PHE A 44 -0.55 -10.64 8.30
C PHE A 44 -0.25 -10.61 6.79
N ASN A 45 -0.42 -11.73 6.09
CA ASN A 45 -0.20 -11.91 4.65
C ASN A 45 1.18 -11.38 4.18
N LEU A 46 2.21 -11.54 5.02
CA LEU A 46 3.59 -11.21 4.66
C LEU A 46 4.17 -12.30 3.76
N PHE A 47 5.01 -11.90 2.83
CA PHE A 47 5.75 -12.82 1.98
C PHE A 47 6.89 -13.47 2.79
N ASN A 48 6.74 -14.74 3.15
CA ASN A 48 7.70 -15.46 4.00
C ASN A 48 9.07 -15.65 3.36
N ASN A 49 9.16 -15.58 2.03
CA ASN A 49 10.40 -15.67 1.25
C ASN A 49 11.06 -14.30 1.01
N LYS A 50 10.59 -13.26 1.67
CA LYS A 50 11.11 -11.89 1.60
C LYS A 50 11.45 -11.40 2.99
N THR A 51 12.50 -10.57 3.11
CA THR A 51 12.79 -9.89 4.37
C THR A 51 11.71 -8.87 4.71
N VAL A 52 11.70 -8.38 5.93
CA VAL A 52 10.79 -7.32 6.39
C VAL A 52 10.89 -6.10 5.47
N LEU A 53 12.10 -5.61 5.23
CA LEU A 53 12.35 -4.49 4.31
C LEU A 53 11.82 -4.77 2.90
N GLN A 54 12.07 -5.96 2.37
CA GLN A 54 11.59 -6.35 1.04
C GLN A 54 10.06 -6.41 0.97
N ASN A 55 9.38 -6.85 2.05
CA ASN A 55 7.92 -6.83 2.13
C ASN A 55 7.37 -5.39 2.01
N VAL A 56 7.99 -4.44 2.68
CA VAL A 56 7.55 -3.03 2.66
C VAL A 56 7.86 -2.36 1.32
N MET A 57 9.04 -2.60 0.76
CA MET A 57 9.49 -1.97 -0.50
C MET A 57 8.80 -2.50 -1.76
N MET A 58 8.32 -3.74 -1.74
CA MET A 58 8.01 -4.48 -2.97
C MET A 58 6.97 -3.78 -3.85
N ALA A 59 5.85 -3.36 -3.27
CA ALA A 59 4.77 -2.74 -4.05
C ALA A 59 5.17 -1.36 -4.59
N PRO A 60 5.68 -0.40 -3.78
CA PRO A 60 6.06 0.91 -4.29
C PRO A 60 7.20 0.82 -5.32
N ALA A 61 8.23 0.00 -5.09
CA ALA A 61 9.32 -0.18 -6.03
C ALA A 61 8.85 -0.79 -7.37
N TYR A 62 8.00 -1.82 -7.31
CA TYR A 62 7.45 -2.45 -8.50
C TYR A 62 6.62 -1.48 -9.34
N LEU A 63 5.70 -0.74 -8.71
CA LEU A 63 4.80 0.17 -9.43
C LEU A 63 5.55 1.35 -10.04
N GLN A 64 6.46 1.98 -9.31
CA GLN A 64 7.30 3.06 -9.85
C GLN A 64 8.19 2.58 -11.01
N CYS A 65 8.79 1.38 -10.90
CA CYS A 65 9.54 0.78 -12.01
C CYS A 65 8.66 0.45 -13.21
N LYS A 66 7.42 -0.01 -13.00
CA LYS A 66 6.44 -0.27 -14.06
C LYS A 66 6.04 1.01 -14.77
N ASP A 67 5.79 2.09 -14.02
CA ASP A 67 5.43 3.39 -14.58
C ASP A 67 6.60 4.01 -15.35
N LEU A 68 7.84 3.89 -14.84
CA LEU A 68 9.06 4.27 -15.57
C LEU A 68 9.19 3.51 -16.90
N LYS A 69 8.92 2.20 -16.91
CA LYS A 69 8.94 1.38 -18.13
C LYS A 69 7.88 1.82 -19.12
N LYS A 70 6.66 2.11 -18.65
CA LYS A 70 5.57 2.64 -19.49
C LYS A 70 5.96 3.97 -20.14
N ALA A 71 6.51 4.91 -19.36
CA ALA A 71 6.96 6.21 -19.84
C ALA A 71 8.08 6.08 -20.91
N LYS A 72 9.07 5.21 -20.67
CA LYS A 72 10.13 4.92 -21.64
C LYS A 72 9.57 4.35 -22.95
N ASN A 73 8.65 3.40 -22.88
CA ASN A 73 8.03 2.80 -24.05
C ASN A 73 7.20 3.83 -24.83
N LYS A 74 6.42 4.67 -24.13
CA LYS A 74 5.63 5.74 -24.76
C LYS A 74 6.54 6.75 -25.47
N ASN A 75 7.66 7.14 -24.84
CA ASN A 75 8.64 8.03 -25.47
C ASN A 75 9.27 7.39 -26.72
N ARG A 76 9.55 6.08 -26.71
CA ARG A 76 10.04 5.37 -27.91
C ARG A 76 9.01 5.42 -29.04
N MET A 77 7.72 5.24 -28.74
CA MET A 77 6.65 5.37 -29.76
C MET A 77 6.51 6.80 -30.27
N ILE A 78 6.55 7.80 -29.38
CA ILE A 78 6.49 9.23 -29.78
C ILE A 78 7.66 9.57 -30.70
N ARG A 79 8.89 9.15 -30.37
CA ARG A 79 10.06 9.35 -31.22
C ARG A 79 9.87 8.75 -32.62
N PHE A 80 9.36 7.52 -32.71
CA PHE A 80 9.07 6.87 -33.97
C PHE A 80 8.01 7.63 -34.77
N LYS A 81 6.90 8.02 -34.16
CA LYS A 81 5.85 8.82 -34.81
C LYS A 81 6.35 10.17 -35.27
N ASN A 82 7.22 10.83 -34.51
CA ASN A 82 7.78 12.14 -34.85
C ASN A 82 8.71 12.14 -36.08
N ILE A 83 9.15 10.96 -36.54
CA ILE A 83 9.90 10.84 -37.81
C ILE A 83 9.01 11.21 -39.00
N PHE A 84 7.71 10.88 -38.94
CA PHE A 84 6.77 11.02 -40.03
C PHE A 84 5.77 12.19 -39.87
N ARG A 85 5.87 12.95 -38.75
CA ARG A 85 4.93 14.04 -38.45
C ARG A 85 5.57 15.41 -38.60
N SER A 86 4.84 16.33 -39.23
CA SER A 86 5.23 17.74 -39.32
C SER A 86 5.16 18.44 -37.95
N LYS A 87 4.12 18.15 -37.14
CA LYS A 87 4.01 18.66 -35.76
C LYS A 87 4.44 17.57 -34.79
N LYS A 88 5.56 17.80 -34.09
CA LYS A 88 6.15 16.84 -33.16
C LYS A 88 5.41 16.82 -31.84
N GLU A 89 5.16 15.62 -31.30
CA GLU A 89 4.67 15.42 -29.93
C GLU A 89 5.82 15.55 -28.92
N GLU A 90 5.55 16.16 -27.77
CA GLU A 90 6.53 16.28 -26.68
C GLU A 90 6.77 14.93 -26.00
N LEU A 91 8.01 14.71 -25.56
CA LEU A 91 8.39 13.53 -24.81
C LEU A 91 7.98 13.69 -23.33
N ILE A 92 7.56 12.59 -22.72
CA ILE A 92 7.32 12.56 -21.28
C ILE A 92 8.67 12.76 -20.54
N PRO A 93 8.80 13.72 -19.63
CA PRO A 93 10.03 13.93 -18.89
C PRO A 93 10.30 12.74 -17.97
N ILE A 94 11.44 12.07 -18.14
CA ILE A 94 11.90 10.97 -17.29
C ILE A 94 13.05 11.49 -16.44
N ARG A 95 12.80 11.70 -15.14
CA ARG A 95 13.76 12.28 -14.20
C ARG A 95 14.42 11.26 -13.28
N THR A 96 13.99 9.98 -13.33
CA THR A 96 14.44 8.93 -12.41
C THR A 96 14.97 7.70 -13.12
N THR A 97 15.88 6.98 -12.45
CA THR A 97 16.38 5.66 -12.87
C THR A 97 15.82 4.56 -11.97
N LYS A 98 15.99 3.28 -12.37
CA LYS A 98 15.57 2.15 -11.52
C LYS A 98 16.35 2.09 -10.21
N GLU A 99 17.62 2.46 -10.25
CA GLU A 99 18.53 2.48 -9.10
C GLU A 99 18.08 3.56 -8.11
N GLN A 100 17.73 4.75 -8.60
CA GLN A 100 17.17 5.82 -7.77
C GLN A 100 15.83 5.43 -7.14
N ILE A 101 14.91 4.80 -7.91
CA ILE A 101 13.64 4.30 -7.36
C ILE A 101 13.89 3.30 -6.23
N LYS A 102 14.81 2.33 -6.42
CA LYS A 102 15.13 1.36 -5.37
C LYS A 102 15.76 2.00 -4.13
N SER A 103 16.64 2.96 -4.32
CA SER A 103 17.29 3.68 -3.22
C SER A 103 16.26 4.49 -2.42
N GLU A 104 15.39 5.22 -3.12
CA GLU A 104 14.37 6.04 -2.48
C GLU A 104 13.32 5.19 -1.74
N THR A 105 12.83 4.12 -2.38
CA THR A 105 11.88 3.21 -1.72
C THR A 105 12.50 2.47 -0.55
N LYS A 106 13.82 2.17 -0.59
CA LYS A 106 14.53 1.60 0.55
C LYS A 106 14.57 2.59 1.72
N LYS A 107 14.92 3.85 1.45
CA LYS A 107 14.98 4.91 2.46
C LYS A 107 13.61 5.09 3.13
N GLN A 108 12.55 5.26 2.34
CA GLN A 108 11.18 5.39 2.84
C GLN A 108 10.74 4.17 3.67
N ALA A 109 11.07 2.95 3.23
CA ALA A 109 10.74 1.74 3.98
C ALA A 109 11.47 1.65 5.33
N LEU A 110 12.73 2.06 5.40
CA LEU A 110 13.49 2.12 6.66
C LEU A 110 12.92 3.18 7.61
N GLU A 111 12.55 4.36 7.09
CA GLU A 111 11.88 5.40 7.88
C GLU A 111 10.56 4.91 8.47
N LEU A 112 9.74 4.20 7.67
CA LEU A 112 8.50 3.60 8.14
C LEU A 112 8.74 2.50 9.18
N LEU A 113 9.77 1.66 9.01
CA LEU A 113 10.15 0.65 10.00
C LEU A 113 10.63 1.29 11.30
N GLY A 114 11.37 2.40 11.22
CA GLY A 114 11.77 3.19 12.38
C GLY A 114 10.58 3.72 13.17
N ARG A 115 9.48 4.16 12.50
CA ARG A 115 8.25 4.62 13.17
C ARG A 115 7.59 3.55 14.07
N ILE A 116 7.81 2.28 13.79
CA ILE A 116 7.28 1.15 14.57
C ILE A 116 8.34 0.43 15.41
N GLY A 117 9.57 0.98 15.49
CA GLY A 117 10.66 0.41 16.26
C GLY A 117 11.17 -0.94 15.76
N LEU A 118 11.12 -1.17 14.43
CA LEU A 118 11.56 -2.42 13.80
C LEU A 118 12.63 -2.19 12.71
N GLU A 119 13.38 -1.10 12.78
CA GLU A 119 14.45 -0.83 11.82
C GLU A 119 15.57 -1.87 11.90
N ASP A 120 15.91 -2.32 13.12
CA ASP A 120 16.88 -3.40 13.38
C ASP A 120 16.45 -4.76 12.82
N LYS A 121 15.17 -4.93 12.52
CA LYS A 121 14.57 -6.14 11.94
C LYS A 121 14.40 -6.06 10.41
N ALA A 122 14.93 -5.03 9.74
CA ALA A 122 14.76 -4.83 8.30
C ALA A 122 15.19 -6.04 7.46
N ASP A 123 16.29 -6.68 7.82
CA ASP A 123 16.89 -7.77 7.03
C ASP A 123 16.50 -9.18 7.49
N VAL A 124 15.65 -9.31 8.54
CA VAL A 124 15.15 -10.63 8.99
C VAL A 124 13.90 -11.05 8.20
N TYR A 125 13.58 -12.34 8.26
CA TYR A 125 12.38 -12.91 7.63
C TYR A 125 11.18 -12.85 8.59
N PRO A 126 9.94 -12.78 8.08
CA PRO A 126 8.73 -12.73 8.89
C PRO A 126 8.57 -13.87 9.89
N SER A 127 9.16 -15.05 9.61
CA SER A 127 9.11 -16.22 10.51
C SER A 127 9.73 -15.95 11.89
N THR A 128 10.65 -14.98 12.00
CA THR A 128 11.35 -14.63 13.26
C THR A 128 10.64 -13.55 14.06
N LEU A 129 9.56 -12.98 13.54
CA LEU A 129 8.80 -11.92 14.19
C LEU A 129 7.66 -12.47 15.04
N SER A 130 7.33 -11.75 16.14
CA SER A 130 6.10 -11.99 16.90
C SER A 130 4.85 -11.63 16.07
N GLY A 131 3.67 -12.07 16.52
CA GLY A 131 2.39 -11.73 15.88
C GLY A 131 2.17 -10.22 15.75
N GLY A 132 2.36 -9.48 16.84
CA GLY A 132 2.23 -8.02 16.87
C GLY A 132 3.25 -7.32 15.95
N GLN A 133 4.48 -7.81 15.89
CA GLN A 133 5.49 -7.29 14.96
C GLN A 133 5.09 -7.54 13.50
N LYS A 134 4.61 -8.75 13.16
CA LYS A 134 4.09 -9.06 11.81
C LYS A 134 2.95 -8.15 11.42
N GLN A 135 2.02 -7.89 12.32
CA GLN A 135 0.87 -7.01 12.06
C GLN A 135 1.30 -5.56 11.85
N ARG A 136 2.20 -5.04 12.69
CA ARG A 136 2.76 -3.70 12.49
C ARG A 136 3.48 -3.59 11.14
N VAL A 137 4.24 -4.59 10.72
CA VAL A 137 4.86 -4.63 9.39
C VAL A 137 3.80 -4.67 8.27
N ALA A 138 2.69 -5.40 8.43
CA ALA A 138 1.60 -5.41 7.47
C ALA A 138 0.94 -4.04 7.31
N ILE A 139 0.76 -3.30 8.42
CA ILE A 139 0.26 -1.92 8.42
C ILE A 139 1.24 -1.00 7.67
N ILE A 140 2.52 -1.04 8.01
CA ILE A 140 3.56 -0.22 7.38
C ILE A 140 3.71 -0.54 5.89
N ARG A 141 3.57 -1.81 5.50
CA ARG A 141 3.54 -2.20 4.08
C ARG A 141 2.41 -1.53 3.31
N SER A 142 1.24 -1.38 3.93
CA SER A 142 0.11 -0.67 3.33
C SER A 142 0.38 0.84 3.24
N LEU A 143 0.95 1.43 4.29
CA LEU A 143 1.36 2.84 4.33
C LEU A 143 2.44 3.19 3.30
N ALA A 144 3.34 2.26 2.96
CA ALA A 144 4.41 2.48 2.00
C ALA A 144 3.92 2.85 0.59
N MET A 145 2.64 2.61 0.30
CA MET A 145 1.98 3.02 -0.94
C MET A 145 1.44 4.45 -0.89
N ASN A 146 1.53 5.13 0.25
CA ASN A 146 0.89 6.43 0.50
C ASN A 146 -0.59 6.43 0.11
N PRO A 147 -1.42 5.56 0.71
CA PRO A 147 -2.80 5.40 0.34
C PRO A 147 -3.66 6.56 0.84
N ASP A 148 -4.79 6.83 0.17
CA ASP A 148 -5.80 7.80 0.61
C ASP A 148 -6.69 7.24 1.72
N VAL A 149 -6.82 5.89 1.78
CA VAL A 149 -7.60 5.17 2.79
C VAL A 149 -6.95 3.82 3.11
N ILE A 150 -7.04 3.39 4.37
CA ILE A 150 -6.64 2.04 4.79
C ILE A 150 -7.87 1.30 5.34
N LEU A 151 -8.10 0.11 4.82
CA LEU A 151 -9.15 -0.81 5.25
C LEU A 151 -8.54 -1.83 6.21
N PHE A 152 -9.07 -1.92 7.43
CA PHE A 152 -8.61 -2.86 8.45
C PHE A 152 -9.68 -3.93 8.70
N ASP A 153 -9.36 -5.18 8.39
CA ASP A 153 -10.22 -6.34 8.57
C ASP A 153 -9.77 -7.12 9.80
N GLU A 154 -10.34 -6.81 10.96
CA GLU A 154 -10.03 -7.42 12.26
C GLU A 154 -8.53 -7.48 12.58
N PRO A 155 -7.80 -6.36 12.60
CA PRO A 155 -6.34 -6.34 12.63
C PRO A 155 -5.72 -6.94 13.89
N THR A 156 -6.49 -7.18 14.93
CA THR A 156 -6.02 -7.70 16.24
C THR A 156 -6.48 -9.13 16.54
N SER A 157 -7.44 -9.68 15.79
CA SER A 157 -8.08 -10.96 16.13
C SER A 157 -7.17 -12.19 16.07
N ALA A 158 -6.04 -12.11 15.34
CA ALA A 158 -5.02 -13.17 15.25
C ALA A 158 -3.82 -12.95 16.20
N LEU A 159 -3.97 -12.05 17.20
CA LEU A 159 -2.89 -11.67 18.12
C LEU A 159 -3.19 -12.16 19.53
N ASP A 160 -2.10 -12.45 20.26
CA ASP A 160 -2.18 -12.65 21.71
C ASP A 160 -2.55 -11.32 22.39
N PRO A 161 -3.33 -11.35 23.50
CA PRO A 161 -3.80 -10.13 24.18
C PRO A 161 -2.71 -9.13 24.54
N GLU A 162 -1.51 -9.62 24.88
CA GLU A 162 -0.34 -8.79 25.23
C GLU A 162 0.17 -7.95 24.05
N MET A 163 -0.09 -8.39 22.80
CA MET A 163 0.39 -7.74 21.57
C MET A 163 -0.64 -6.80 20.94
N VAL A 164 -1.90 -6.87 21.36
CA VAL A 164 -3.00 -6.06 20.83
C VAL A 164 -2.74 -4.57 21.04
N GLY A 165 -2.30 -4.18 22.25
CA GLY A 165 -2.07 -2.79 22.61
C GLY A 165 -1.13 -2.05 21.66
N GLU A 166 -0.02 -2.65 21.27
CA GLU A 166 0.97 -2.04 20.36
C GLU A 166 0.39 -1.75 18.96
N VAL A 167 -0.48 -2.64 18.48
CA VAL A 167 -1.13 -2.48 17.17
C VAL A 167 -2.19 -1.37 17.22
N LEU A 168 -3.00 -1.35 18.27
CA LEU A 168 -4.01 -0.31 18.47
C LEU A 168 -3.39 1.07 18.65
N GLU A 169 -2.28 1.19 19.39
CA GLU A 169 -1.55 2.45 19.54
C GLU A 169 -0.97 2.95 18.20
N LEU A 170 -0.48 2.05 17.34
CA LEU A 170 -0.07 2.44 16.00
C LEU A 170 -1.25 2.97 15.19
N MET A 171 -2.40 2.30 15.25
CA MET A 171 -3.60 2.74 14.53
C MET A 171 -4.11 4.10 15.05
N LYS A 172 -4.11 4.34 16.37
CA LYS A 172 -4.45 5.64 16.97
C LYS A 172 -3.54 6.76 16.46
N LYS A 173 -2.23 6.51 16.40
CA LYS A 173 -1.27 7.48 15.84
C LYS A 173 -1.59 7.83 14.39
N LEU A 174 -1.93 6.82 13.57
CA LEU A 174 -2.32 7.06 12.17
C LEU A 174 -3.60 7.88 12.05
N ALA A 175 -4.61 7.65 12.92
CA ALA A 175 -5.81 8.46 12.98
C ALA A 175 -5.50 9.93 13.35
N GLN A 176 -4.64 10.13 14.36
CA GLN A 176 -4.21 11.47 14.79
C GLN A 176 -3.42 12.22 13.71
N GLU A 177 -2.70 11.50 12.85
CA GLU A 177 -2.01 12.04 11.67
C GLU A 177 -2.97 12.36 10.51
N GLY A 178 -4.28 12.09 10.66
CA GLY A 178 -5.30 12.39 9.66
C GLY A 178 -5.47 11.29 8.59
N MET A 179 -4.95 10.07 8.82
CA MET A 179 -5.17 8.95 7.92
C MET A 179 -6.64 8.53 7.92
N THR A 180 -7.28 8.50 6.76
CA THR A 180 -8.62 7.94 6.62
C THR A 180 -8.58 6.42 6.77
N MET A 181 -9.37 5.89 7.69
CA MET A 181 -9.40 4.46 7.98
C MET A 181 -10.85 3.96 8.03
N VAL A 182 -11.07 2.75 7.50
CA VAL A 182 -12.30 1.98 7.71
C VAL A 182 -11.91 0.72 8.47
N VAL A 183 -12.43 0.56 9.68
CA VAL A 183 -11.98 -0.49 10.60
C VAL A 183 -13.14 -1.39 10.98
N VAL A 184 -12.98 -2.69 10.77
CA VAL A 184 -13.81 -3.73 11.37
C VAL A 184 -13.02 -4.30 12.55
N THR A 185 -13.58 -4.20 13.75
CA THR A 185 -12.89 -4.62 14.98
C THR A 185 -13.87 -5.05 16.06
N HIS A 186 -13.43 -5.94 16.93
CA HIS A 186 -14.11 -6.29 18.18
C HIS A 186 -13.61 -5.47 19.38
N GLU A 187 -12.59 -4.64 19.20
CA GLU A 187 -11.99 -3.79 20.23
C GLU A 187 -12.84 -2.53 20.46
N MET A 188 -13.91 -2.69 21.28
CA MET A 188 -14.88 -1.60 21.54
C MET A 188 -14.26 -0.37 22.21
N GLY A 189 -13.20 -0.55 23.01
CA GLY A 189 -12.44 0.56 23.60
C GLY A 189 -11.80 1.43 22.54
N PHE A 190 -11.09 0.81 21.62
CA PHE A 190 -10.47 1.49 20.48
C PHE A 190 -11.49 2.23 19.60
N ALA A 191 -12.61 1.55 19.27
CA ALA A 191 -13.65 2.14 18.41
C ALA A 191 -14.33 3.40 18.98
N LYS A 192 -14.20 3.65 20.28
CA LYS A 192 -14.73 4.87 20.94
C LYS A 192 -13.72 6.03 20.97
N GLU A 193 -12.44 5.73 20.78
CA GLU A 193 -11.35 6.70 20.89
C GLU A 193 -10.89 7.25 19.54
N VAL A 194 -11.29 6.59 18.44
CA VAL A 194 -10.95 6.91 17.05
C VAL A 194 -12.22 7.13 16.24
#